data_dcbd45e6d58baae8a1b78672de873f06
#
_entry.id   dcbd45e6d58baae8a1b78672de873f06
#
_cell.length_a   1.000
_cell.length_b   1.000
_cell.length_c   1.000
_cell.angle_alpha   90.00
_cell.angle_beta   90.00
_cell.angle_gamma   90.00
#
_symmetry.space_group_name_H-M   'P 1'
#
loop_
_entity.id
_entity.type
_entity.pdbx_description
1 polymer ?
#
loop_
_entity_poly.entity_id
_entity_poly.type
_entity_poly.pdbx_seq_one_letter_code
_entity_poly.pdbx_strand_id
1 'polypeptide(L)'
;GTYALYSDDTEVILTATRNGLSNDSENPADWNGEANATKKDGPQVTYYRSLIYATPSPYGKELAAKVNAGEKLTWEDLDKATWAVQKTSSSAGYIYPTLWLMENYDGKKISDLSNVVPLDSGYGTAFSYAAAEQVDIIVCYADGRNDYEASWTLPVDQKDETGKQGMGRSESIWNELNVIGVTDGIYNDTVAISKESPYYTPELIDALQQCFINIINTDEGQAIFSVYSHTGYAIAKDSDYDGARAALEVVS
;
A
#
# COMPACT_ATOMS: atom_id res chain seq x y z
N GLY A 1 0.01 8.89 11.95
CA GLY A 1 -0.96 9.18 10.91
C GLY A 1 -2.40 9.01 11.33
N THR A 2 -2.81 7.80 11.67
CA THR A 2 -4.23 7.49 11.92
C THR A 2 -4.86 8.35 13.01
N TYR A 3 -4.15 8.62 14.12
CA TYR A 3 -4.67 9.48 15.21
C TYR A 3 -5.01 10.90 14.73
N ALA A 4 -4.15 11.51 13.93
CA ALA A 4 -4.36 12.86 13.42
C ALA A 4 -5.59 12.96 12.49
N LEU A 5 -5.99 11.84 11.87
CA LEU A 5 -7.16 11.79 10.99
C LEU A 5 -8.49 11.70 11.77
N TYR A 6 -8.47 11.21 13.01
CA TYR A 6 -9.67 11.00 13.84
C TYR A 6 -9.93 12.10 14.86
N SER A 7 -8.95 12.98 15.11
CA SER A 7 -9.08 13.96 16.17
C SER A 7 -9.48 15.32 15.61
N ASP A 8 -10.61 15.84 16.04
CA ASP A 8 -11.04 17.22 15.79
C ASP A 8 -10.06 18.26 16.40
N ASP A 9 -9.20 17.81 17.32
CA ASP A 9 -8.23 18.63 18.04
C ASP A 9 -6.89 18.79 17.30
N THR A 10 -6.74 18.15 16.14
CA THR A 10 -5.53 18.22 15.31
C THR A 10 -5.81 18.81 13.94
N GLU A 11 -4.77 19.38 13.34
CA GLU A 11 -4.77 19.84 11.96
C GLU A 11 -3.54 19.30 11.23
N VAL A 12 -3.77 18.69 10.05
CA VAL A 12 -2.69 18.25 9.16
C VAL A 12 -2.10 19.47 8.48
N ILE A 13 -0.79 19.64 8.57
CA ILE A 13 -0.05 20.78 7.99
C ILE A 13 0.90 20.36 6.87
N LEU A 14 1.40 19.13 6.88
CA LEU A 14 2.30 18.58 5.86
C LEU A 14 1.93 17.13 5.55
N THR A 15 2.19 16.71 4.33
CA THR A 15 2.27 15.31 3.91
C THR A 15 3.70 14.97 3.50
N ALA A 16 4.18 13.80 3.90
CA ALA A 16 5.46 13.30 3.43
C ALA A 16 5.39 13.00 1.93
N THR A 17 6.50 13.21 1.22
CA THR A 17 6.65 12.77 -0.16
C THR A 17 7.69 11.66 -0.25
N ARG A 18 7.55 10.81 -1.27
CA ARG A 18 8.46 9.72 -1.60
C ARG A 18 8.69 9.70 -3.09
N ASN A 19 9.79 9.10 -3.54
CA ASN A 19 9.93 8.80 -4.95
C ASN A 19 8.77 7.90 -5.38
N GLY A 20 8.04 8.34 -6.39
CA GLY A 20 6.98 7.55 -7.01
C GLY A 20 7.56 6.32 -7.71
N LEU A 21 6.66 5.44 -8.11
CA LEU A 21 7.01 4.31 -8.95
C LEU A 21 7.12 4.75 -10.42
N SER A 22 7.83 3.97 -11.23
CA SER A 22 7.87 4.13 -12.68
C SER A 22 6.51 3.87 -13.36
N ASN A 23 5.56 3.30 -12.63
CA ASN A 23 4.18 3.03 -13.06
C ASN A 23 3.19 3.53 -12.00
N ASP A 24 2.08 4.16 -12.42
CA ASP A 24 0.95 4.58 -11.58
C ASP A 24 -0.40 4.34 -12.31
N SER A 25 -0.45 3.35 -13.19
CA SER A 25 -1.65 3.01 -13.96
C SER A 25 -2.77 2.52 -13.04
N GLU A 26 -4.01 2.85 -13.38
CA GLU A 26 -5.21 2.30 -12.75
C GLU A 26 -5.62 0.94 -13.36
N ASN A 27 -5.05 0.58 -14.51
CA ASN A 27 -5.30 -0.70 -15.15
C ASN A 27 -4.37 -1.78 -14.55
N PRO A 28 -4.89 -2.82 -13.90
CA PRO A 28 -4.08 -3.87 -13.26
C PRO A 28 -3.11 -4.57 -14.22
N ALA A 29 -3.50 -4.80 -15.47
CA ALA A 29 -2.67 -5.51 -16.45
C ALA A 29 -1.34 -4.80 -16.74
N ASP A 30 -1.30 -3.47 -16.62
CA ASP A 30 -0.08 -2.66 -16.87
C ASP A 30 1.01 -2.88 -15.82
N TRP A 31 0.70 -3.58 -14.73
CA TRP A 31 1.63 -3.92 -13.65
C TRP A 31 2.25 -5.32 -13.81
N ASN A 32 1.75 -6.13 -14.73
CA ASN A 32 2.04 -7.56 -14.78
C ASN A 32 3.18 -7.91 -15.75
N GLY A 33 3.93 -8.92 -15.33
CA GLY A 33 5.09 -9.43 -16.07
C GLY A 33 6.38 -8.65 -15.81
N GLU A 34 7.51 -9.30 -16.03
CA GLU A 34 8.84 -8.77 -15.76
C GLU A 34 9.20 -7.51 -16.56
N ALA A 35 8.63 -7.38 -17.78
CA ALA A 35 8.80 -6.19 -18.60
C ALA A 35 8.19 -4.91 -17.96
N ASN A 36 7.24 -5.08 -17.07
CA ASN A 36 6.55 -4.00 -16.34
C ASN A 36 7.01 -3.91 -14.88
N ALA A 37 8.13 -4.54 -14.52
CA ALA A 37 8.72 -4.44 -13.18
C ALA A 37 8.93 -2.97 -12.80
N THR A 38 8.32 -2.55 -11.69
CA THR A 38 8.33 -1.16 -11.27
C THR A 38 9.66 -0.78 -10.59
N LYS A 39 10.01 0.49 -10.68
CA LYS A 39 11.19 1.08 -10.01
C LYS A 39 10.74 2.27 -9.16
N LYS A 40 11.48 2.52 -8.07
CA LYS A 40 11.27 3.68 -7.17
C LYS A 40 12.05 4.91 -7.67
N ASP A 41 11.90 5.25 -8.95
CA ASP A 41 12.62 6.32 -9.66
C ASP A 41 11.70 7.36 -10.31
N GLY A 42 10.42 7.31 -10.00
CA GLY A 42 9.42 8.28 -10.43
C GLY A 42 9.56 9.63 -9.71
N PRO A 43 8.75 10.63 -10.10
CA PRO A 43 8.72 11.94 -9.44
C PRO A 43 8.27 11.82 -7.98
N GLN A 44 8.52 12.87 -7.19
CA GLN A 44 8.01 12.95 -5.82
C GLN A 44 6.49 12.92 -5.83
N VAL A 45 5.90 12.03 -5.01
CA VAL A 45 4.46 11.85 -4.88
C VAL A 45 4.01 11.94 -3.42
N THR A 46 2.81 12.46 -3.20
CA THR A 46 2.18 12.61 -1.88
C THR A 46 1.32 11.40 -1.49
N TYR A 47 1.20 10.41 -2.36
CA TYR A 47 0.37 9.22 -2.16
C TYR A 47 1.07 7.96 -2.70
N TYR A 48 0.53 6.84 -2.33
CA TYR A 48 0.80 5.53 -2.90
C TYR A 48 -0.52 4.78 -3.09
N ARG A 49 -0.54 3.68 -3.83
CA ARG A 49 -1.73 2.85 -4.01
C ARG A 49 -1.62 1.55 -3.20
N SER A 50 -2.72 0.88 -2.97
CA SER A 50 -2.71 -0.54 -2.64
C SER A 50 -2.89 -1.36 -3.92
N LEU A 51 -2.21 -2.48 -4.00
CA LEU A 51 -2.36 -3.46 -5.07
C LEU A 51 -2.94 -4.76 -4.51
N ILE A 52 -3.88 -5.30 -5.25
CA ILE A 52 -4.50 -6.59 -4.99
C ILE A 52 -3.83 -7.58 -5.94
N TYR A 53 -3.14 -8.57 -5.38
CA TYR A 53 -2.34 -9.52 -6.15
C TYR A 53 -2.98 -10.90 -6.16
N ALA A 54 -3.14 -11.49 -7.33
CA ALA A 54 -3.32 -12.92 -7.50
C ALA A 54 -1.98 -13.63 -7.29
N THR A 55 -2.00 -14.71 -6.49
CA THR A 55 -0.80 -15.48 -6.12
C THR A 55 -0.51 -16.59 -7.14
N PRO A 56 0.65 -17.28 -7.03
CA PRO A 56 0.95 -18.44 -7.89
C PRO A 56 0.12 -19.70 -7.57
N SER A 57 -0.87 -19.64 -6.67
CA SER A 57 -1.80 -20.76 -6.44
C SER A 57 -2.55 -21.12 -7.74
N PRO A 58 -3.09 -22.34 -7.85
CA PRO A 58 -3.86 -22.73 -9.04
C PRO A 58 -4.99 -21.75 -9.35
N TYR A 59 -5.77 -21.33 -8.32
CA TYR A 59 -6.88 -20.42 -8.54
C TYR A 59 -6.41 -18.97 -8.74
N GLY A 60 -5.34 -18.54 -8.06
CA GLY A 60 -4.73 -17.23 -8.31
C GLY A 60 -4.28 -17.07 -9.77
N LYS A 61 -3.71 -18.11 -10.37
CA LYS A 61 -3.35 -18.13 -11.80
C LYS A 61 -4.56 -18.00 -12.73
N GLU A 62 -5.71 -18.59 -12.39
CA GLU A 62 -6.95 -18.41 -13.15
C GLU A 62 -7.42 -16.95 -13.11
N LEU A 63 -7.38 -16.31 -11.94
CA LEU A 63 -7.74 -14.89 -11.78
C LEU A 63 -6.79 -13.99 -12.59
N ALA A 64 -5.48 -14.22 -12.45
CA ALA A 64 -4.46 -13.48 -13.19
C ALA A 64 -4.65 -13.62 -14.72
N ALA A 65 -4.96 -14.82 -15.21
CA ALA A 65 -5.19 -15.06 -16.63
C ALA A 65 -6.37 -14.26 -17.18
N LYS A 66 -7.48 -14.18 -16.44
CA LYS A 66 -8.64 -13.36 -16.81
C LYS A 66 -8.27 -11.90 -16.94
N VAL A 67 -7.61 -11.32 -15.91
CA VAL A 67 -7.23 -9.90 -15.93
C VAL A 67 -6.24 -9.58 -17.03
N ASN A 68 -5.25 -10.45 -17.25
CA ASN A 68 -4.26 -10.28 -18.32
C ASN A 68 -4.89 -10.44 -19.73
N ALA A 69 -6.02 -11.12 -19.84
CA ALA A 69 -6.83 -11.17 -21.07
C ALA A 69 -7.77 -9.95 -21.24
N GLY A 70 -7.77 -9.00 -20.29
CA GLY A 70 -8.64 -7.84 -20.30
C GLY A 70 -10.07 -8.13 -19.80
N GLU A 71 -10.29 -9.27 -19.15
CA GLU A 71 -11.58 -9.62 -18.56
C GLU A 71 -11.72 -8.99 -17.18
N LYS A 72 -12.93 -8.51 -16.86
CA LYS A 72 -13.27 -8.04 -15.50
C LYS A 72 -13.64 -9.24 -14.64
N LEU A 73 -13.03 -9.33 -13.45
CA LEU A 73 -13.40 -10.33 -12.45
C LEU A 73 -14.83 -10.06 -11.94
N THR A 74 -15.56 -11.13 -11.66
CA THR A 74 -16.89 -11.05 -11.02
C THR A 74 -16.74 -11.11 -9.49
N TRP A 75 -17.83 -10.78 -8.76
CA TRP A 75 -17.85 -10.99 -7.31
C TRP A 75 -17.63 -12.47 -6.95
N GLU A 76 -18.24 -13.38 -7.68
CA GLU A 76 -18.10 -14.82 -7.47
C GLU A 76 -16.64 -15.29 -7.65
N ASP A 77 -15.90 -14.70 -8.58
CA ASP A 77 -14.46 -14.97 -8.74
C ASP A 77 -13.69 -14.58 -7.48
N LEU A 78 -14.01 -13.43 -6.90
CA LEU A 78 -13.32 -12.90 -5.72
C LEU A 78 -13.76 -13.60 -4.42
N ASP A 79 -15.04 -13.90 -4.27
CA ASP A 79 -15.60 -14.57 -3.10
C ASP A 79 -15.15 -16.03 -2.96
N LYS A 80 -14.93 -16.71 -4.09
CA LYS A 80 -14.37 -18.07 -4.12
C LYS A 80 -12.91 -18.12 -3.68
N ALA A 81 -12.14 -17.04 -3.90
CA ALA A 81 -10.73 -16.96 -3.59
C ALA A 81 -10.48 -16.89 -2.07
N THR A 82 -9.35 -17.43 -1.63
CA THR A 82 -8.86 -17.24 -0.26
C THR A 82 -7.97 -15.99 -0.20
N TRP A 83 -8.39 -15.01 0.58
CA TRP A 83 -7.71 -13.71 0.72
C TRP A 83 -6.87 -13.65 2.00
N ALA A 84 -5.60 -13.27 1.92
CA ALA A 84 -4.82 -12.86 3.07
C ALA A 84 -4.82 -11.34 3.18
N VAL A 85 -5.34 -10.81 4.29
CA VAL A 85 -5.50 -9.38 4.55
C VAL A 85 -4.85 -8.97 5.87
N GLN A 86 -4.40 -7.73 5.97
CA GLN A 86 -3.86 -7.20 7.21
C GLN A 86 -4.99 -6.84 8.20
N LYS A 87 -4.62 -6.39 9.39
CA LYS A 87 -5.57 -5.88 10.40
C LYS A 87 -6.43 -4.75 9.82
N THR A 88 -7.66 -4.61 10.32
CA THR A 88 -8.67 -3.66 9.82
C THR A 88 -8.22 -2.19 9.83
N SER A 89 -7.24 -1.82 10.65
CA SER A 89 -6.65 -0.48 10.68
C SER A 89 -5.55 -0.24 9.63
N SER A 90 -5.22 -1.24 8.81
CA SER A 90 -4.19 -1.10 7.77
C SER A 90 -4.76 -0.44 6.53
N SER A 91 -4.26 0.72 6.15
CA SER A 91 -4.72 1.45 4.96
C SER A 91 -4.60 0.58 3.70
N ALA A 92 -3.38 0.18 3.30
CA ALA A 92 -3.16 -0.60 2.09
C ALA A 92 -3.49 -2.09 2.24
N GLY A 93 -3.57 -2.61 3.47
CA GLY A 93 -3.79 -4.03 3.71
C GLY A 93 -5.24 -4.41 3.99
N TYR A 94 -6.15 -3.43 4.14
CA TYR A 94 -7.55 -3.68 4.45
C TYR A 94 -8.48 -2.56 3.98
N ILE A 95 -8.25 -1.30 4.40
CA ILE A 95 -9.21 -0.21 4.22
C ILE A 95 -9.44 0.08 2.73
N TYR A 96 -8.38 0.42 2.00
CA TYR A 96 -8.49 0.75 0.57
C TYR A 96 -8.86 -0.44 -0.31
N PRO A 97 -8.39 -1.68 -0.07
CA PRO A 97 -8.96 -2.86 -0.72
C PRO A 97 -10.46 -3.06 -0.47
N THR A 98 -10.96 -2.73 0.75
CA THR A 98 -12.41 -2.75 1.03
C THR A 98 -13.15 -1.71 0.19
N LEU A 99 -12.64 -0.48 0.10
CA LEU A 99 -13.24 0.56 -0.73
C LEU A 99 -13.25 0.17 -2.21
N TRP A 100 -12.15 -0.38 -2.70
CA TRP A 100 -12.07 -0.89 -4.07
C TRP A 100 -13.12 -1.96 -4.36
N LEU A 101 -13.36 -2.88 -3.42
CA LEU A 101 -14.45 -3.86 -3.54
C LEU A 101 -15.81 -3.16 -3.59
N MET A 102 -16.05 -2.19 -2.71
CA MET A 102 -17.32 -1.46 -2.66
C MET A 102 -17.64 -0.71 -3.95
N GLU A 103 -16.63 -0.07 -4.54
CA GLU A 103 -16.78 0.70 -5.77
C GLU A 103 -17.03 -0.19 -6.99
N ASN A 104 -16.40 -1.38 -7.02
CA ASN A 104 -16.44 -2.25 -8.18
C ASN A 104 -17.48 -3.37 -8.11
N TYR A 105 -18.03 -3.67 -6.90
CA TYR A 105 -18.89 -4.84 -6.66
C TYR A 105 -20.10 -4.50 -5.75
N ASP A 106 -20.89 -3.50 -6.14
CA ASP A 106 -22.18 -3.16 -5.54
C ASP A 106 -22.13 -2.99 -4.01
N GLY A 107 -21.10 -2.30 -3.49
CA GLY A 107 -20.96 -2.03 -2.06
C GLY A 107 -20.44 -3.21 -1.22
N LYS A 108 -19.98 -4.29 -1.86
CA LYS A 108 -19.37 -5.44 -1.17
C LYS A 108 -18.07 -5.07 -0.48
N LYS A 109 -17.80 -5.69 0.66
CA LYS A 109 -16.64 -5.45 1.53
C LYS A 109 -15.80 -6.72 1.70
N ILE A 110 -14.57 -6.58 2.23
CA ILE A 110 -13.76 -7.72 2.66
C ILE A 110 -14.51 -8.60 3.67
N SER A 111 -15.32 -7.99 4.55
CA SER A 111 -16.16 -8.73 5.51
C SER A 111 -17.27 -9.59 4.88
N ASP A 112 -17.59 -9.38 3.62
CA ASP A 112 -18.60 -10.16 2.88
C ASP A 112 -17.97 -11.35 2.14
N LEU A 113 -16.64 -11.44 2.09
CA LEU A 113 -15.92 -12.55 1.47
C LEU A 113 -16.01 -13.82 2.31
N SER A 114 -16.21 -14.96 1.64
CA SER A 114 -16.37 -16.26 2.28
C SER A 114 -15.07 -16.82 2.89
N ASN A 115 -13.90 -16.46 2.34
CA ASN A 115 -12.62 -17.05 2.72
C ASN A 115 -11.56 -15.97 2.97
N VAL A 116 -11.45 -15.50 4.22
CA VAL A 116 -10.49 -14.47 4.62
C VAL A 116 -9.55 -15.00 5.71
N VAL A 117 -8.25 -14.81 5.50
CA VAL A 117 -7.17 -15.11 6.45
C VAL A 117 -6.62 -13.79 6.98
N PRO A 118 -6.96 -13.39 8.21
CA PRO A 118 -6.41 -12.18 8.81
C PRO A 118 -4.95 -12.40 9.21
N LEU A 119 -4.09 -11.40 8.97
CA LEU A 119 -2.68 -11.41 9.28
C LEU A 119 -2.33 -10.33 10.31
N ASP A 120 -1.78 -10.75 11.45
CA ASP A 120 -1.32 -9.83 12.50
C ASP A 120 0.19 -9.50 12.39
N SER A 121 0.92 -10.24 11.55
CA SER A 121 2.39 -10.25 11.49
C SER A 121 2.99 -9.46 10.33
N GLY A 122 2.17 -8.69 9.60
CA GLY A 122 2.63 -7.81 8.53
C GLY A 122 2.74 -8.48 7.16
N TYR A 123 3.19 -7.69 6.18
CA TYR A 123 3.19 -8.10 4.77
C TYR A 123 4.13 -9.27 4.45
N GLY A 124 5.23 -9.46 5.20
CA GLY A 124 6.13 -10.60 5.01
C GLY A 124 5.41 -11.95 5.09
N THR A 125 4.45 -12.08 6.00
CA THR A 125 3.62 -13.30 6.11
C THR A 125 2.70 -13.47 4.90
N ALA A 126 2.12 -12.38 4.37
CA ALA A 126 1.31 -12.43 3.15
C ALA A 126 2.12 -12.97 1.96
N PHE A 127 3.33 -12.44 1.74
CA PHE A 127 4.22 -12.92 0.69
C PHE A 127 4.67 -14.37 0.90
N SER A 128 4.93 -14.78 2.15
CA SER A 128 5.26 -16.18 2.46
C SER A 128 4.09 -17.13 2.16
N TYR A 129 2.84 -16.74 2.48
CA TYR A 129 1.65 -17.52 2.16
C TYR A 129 1.40 -17.59 0.65
N ALA A 130 1.64 -16.49 -0.06
CA ALA A 130 1.58 -16.46 -1.51
C ALA A 130 2.62 -17.40 -2.14
N ALA A 131 3.87 -17.35 -1.69
CA ALA A 131 4.94 -18.21 -2.19
C ALA A 131 4.68 -19.70 -1.91
N ALA A 132 4.05 -20.01 -0.77
CA ALA A 132 3.64 -21.36 -0.39
C ALA A 132 2.30 -21.80 -1.01
N GLU A 133 1.67 -20.98 -1.85
CA GLU A 133 0.38 -21.23 -2.51
C GLU A 133 -0.77 -21.54 -1.52
N GLN A 134 -0.71 -20.95 -0.31
CA GLN A 134 -1.70 -21.17 0.76
C GLN A 134 -2.91 -20.25 0.65
N VAL A 135 -2.81 -19.19 -0.12
CA VAL A 135 -3.87 -18.20 -0.39
C VAL A 135 -3.87 -17.84 -1.87
N ASP A 136 -5.01 -17.38 -2.38
CA ASP A 136 -5.18 -17.05 -3.78
C ASP A 136 -4.96 -15.56 -4.06
N ILE A 137 -5.23 -14.72 -3.06
CA ILE A 137 -5.11 -13.27 -3.16
C ILE A 137 -4.40 -12.72 -1.91
N ILE A 138 -3.47 -11.79 -2.15
CA ILE A 138 -2.88 -10.95 -1.08
C ILE A 138 -3.07 -9.48 -1.44
N VAL A 139 -3.05 -8.61 -0.42
CA VAL A 139 -3.12 -7.15 -0.57
C VAL A 139 -1.90 -6.49 0.05
N CYS A 140 -1.33 -5.50 -0.62
CA CYS A 140 -0.13 -4.82 -0.16
C CYS A 140 -0.04 -3.40 -0.76
N TYR A 141 0.76 -2.53 -0.16
CA TYR A 141 1.14 -1.24 -0.77
C TYR A 141 1.86 -1.43 -2.10
N ALA A 142 1.71 -0.47 -3.00
CA ALA A 142 2.39 -0.45 -4.30
C ALA A 142 3.86 0.03 -4.17
N ASP A 143 4.86 -0.59 -4.73
CA ASP A 143 4.79 -1.95 -5.19
C ASP A 143 5.55 -2.84 -4.22
N GLY A 144 4.82 -3.64 -3.47
CA GLY A 144 5.41 -4.51 -2.45
C GLY A 144 6.38 -5.56 -3.03
N ARG A 145 6.23 -5.89 -4.32
CA ARG A 145 7.13 -6.84 -5.00
C ARG A 145 8.59 -6.38 -4.98
N ASN A 146 8.85 -5.07 -5.09
CA ASN A 146 10.21 -4.52 -4.96
C ASN A 146 10.91 -4.92 -3.65
N ASP A 147 10.15 -5.01 -2.57
CA ASP A 147 10.72 -5.27 -1.24
C ASP A 147 10.93 -6.77 -0.97
N TYR A 148 10.36 -7.64 -1.81
CA TYR A 148 10.45 -9.10 -1.67
C TYR A 148 11.09 -9.81 -2.87
N GLU A 149 11.49 -9.07 -3.92
CA GLU A 149 12.09 -9.62 -5.14
C GLU A 149 13.31 -10.48 -4.83
N ALA A 150 14.24 -9.96 -4.04
CA ALA A 150 15.46 -10.67 -3.68
C ALA A 150 15.21 -11.95 -2.88
N SER A 151 14.23 -11.94 -1.98
CA SER A 151 13.88 -13.11 -1.15
C SER A 151 12.97 -14.11 -1.86
N TRP A 152 12.28 -13.72 -2.92
CA TRP A 152 11.28 -14.55 -3.60
C TRP A 152 11.88 -15.83 -4.17
N THR A 153 12.97 -15.74 -4.92
CA THR A 153 13.64 -16.89 -5.52
C THR A 153 14.77 -17.48 -4.67
N LEU A 154 15.11 -16.82 -3.57
CA LEU A 154 16.16 -17.28 -2.67
C LEU A 154 15.72 -18.59 -1.98
N PRO A 155 16.63 -19.59 -1.81
CA PRO A 155 16.32 -20.82 -1.07
C PRO A 155 15.77 -20.56 0.33
N VAL A 156 14.85 -21.40 0.80
CA VAL A 156 14.15 -21.22 2.08
C VAL A 156 15.04 -21.29 3.32
N ASP A 157 16.25 -21.79 3.21
CA ASP A 157 17.27 -21.85 4.27
C ASP A 157 18.23 -20.64 4.26
N GLN A 158 18.04 -19.68 3.34
CA GLN A 158 18.86 -18.50 3.19
C GLN A 158 18.08 -17.23 3.53
N LYS A 159 18.82 -16.14 3.76
CA LYS A 159 18.25 -14.79 3.93
C LYS A 159 18.84 -13.82 2.92
N ASP A 160 18.02 -12.88 2.47
CA ASP A 160 18.49 -11.78 1.64
C ASP A 160 19.33 -10.76 2.44
N GLU A 161 19.89 -9.77 1.75
CA GLU A 161 20.72 -8.71 2.36
C GLU A 161 19.96 -7.86 3.40
N THR A 162 18.62 -7.85 3.32
CA THR A 162 17.75 -7.14 4.29
C THR A 162 17.32 -8.04 5.46
N GLY A 163 17.74 -9.31 5.47
CA GLY A 163 17.43 -10.29 6.49
C GLY A 163 16.10 -11.03 6.31
N LYS A 164 15.41 -10.83 5.18
CA LYS A 164 14.18 -11.55 4.86
C LYS A 164 14.49 -12.99 4.44
N GLN A 165 13.69 -13.90 4.93
CA GLN A 165 13.82 -15.34 4.63
C GLN A 165 13.50 -15.62 3.17
N GLY A 166 14.30 -16.46 2.52
CA GLY A 166 14.05 -16.94 1.18
C GLY A 166 12.74 -17.71 1.08
N MET A 167 12.06 -17.60 -0.07
CA MET A 167 10.74 -18.19 -0.32
C MET A 167 10.78 -19.37 -1.27
N GLY A 168 11.94 -19.64 -1.90
CA GLY A 168 12.20 -20.84 -2.69
C GLY A 168 11.44 -20.95 -4.01
N ARG A 169 10.95 -19.82 -4.55
CA ARG A 169 10.26 -19.83 -5.87
C ARG A 169 11.27 -19.99 -6.99
N SER A 170 10.82 -20.54 -8.12
CA SER A 170 11.66 -20.76 -9.30
C SER A 170 11.54 -19.65 -10.35
N GLU A 171 10.44 -18.91 -10.31
CA GLU A 171 10.14 -17.85 -11.25
C GLU A 171 10.20 -16.48 -10.56
N SER A 172 10.36 -15.43 -11.36
CA SER A 172 10.36 -14.05 -10.88
C SER A 172 9.05 -13.69 -10.19
N ILE A 173 9.12 -12.90 -9.11
CA ILE A 173 7.95 -12.35 -8.43
C ILE A 173 7.04 -11.56 -9.37
N TRP A 174 7.62 -10.91 -10.40
CA TRP A 174 6.91 -10.11 -11.39
C TRP A 174 6.06 -10.97 -12.34
N ASN A 175 6.45 -12.23 -12.55
CA ASN A 175 5.70 -13.18 -13.34
C ASN A 175 4.68 -13.97 -12.51
N GLU A 176 4.94 -14.18 -11.22
CA GLU A 176 4.12 -15.04 -10.36
C GLU A 176 3.07 -14.27 -9.55
N LEU A 177 3.36 -13.03 -9.09
CA LEU A 177 2.38 -12.18 -8.40
C LEU A 177 1.80 -11.15 -9.37
N ASN A 178 0.61 -11.44 -9.87
CA ASN A 178 -0.07 -10.59 -10.85
C ASN A 178 -1.05 -9.64 -10.15
N VAL A 179 -0.99 -8.36 -10.47
CA VAL A 179 -1.96 -7.37 -10.01
C VAL A 179 -3.30 -7.63 -10.69
N ILE A 180 -4.36 -7.74 -9.90
CA ILE A 180 -5.74 -7.94 -10.35
C ILE A 180 -6.67 -6.80 -9.92
N GLY A 181 -6.19 -5.89 -9.08
CA GLY A 181 -6.89 -4.68 -8.67
C GLY A 181 -5.91 -3.61 -8.21
N VAL A 182 -6.23 -2.36 -8.50
CA VAL A 182 -5.49 -1.15 -8.12
C VAL A 182 -6.47 -0.24 -7.40
N THR A 183 -6.11 0.22 -6.20
CA THR A 183 -6.98 1.12 -5.42
C THR A 183 -6.71 2.58 -5.75
N ASP A 184 -7.57 3.46 -5.30
CA ASP A 184 -7.30 4.90 -5.23
C ASP A 184 -6.04 5.20 -4.42
N GLY A 185 -5.54 6.43 -4.59
CA GLY A 185 -4.36 6.91 -3.89
C GLY A 185 -4.56 7.03 -2.38
N ILE A 186 -3.61 6.54 -1.62
CA ILE A 186 -3.52 6.61 -0.17
C ILE A 186 -2.50 7.69 0.17
N TYR A 187 -2.90 8.78 0.80
CA TYR A 187 -1.94 9.82 1.20
C TYR A 187 -0.84 9.25 2.11
N ASN A 188 0.38 9.74 1.90
CA ASN A 188 1.54 9.41 2.71
C ASN A 188 1.38 9.92 4.16
N ASP A 189 2.37 9.63 4.99
CA ASP A 189 2.38 10.02 6.41
C ASP A 189 2.23 11.53 6.58
N THR A 190 1.51 11.93 7.64
CA THR A 190 1.18 13.32 7.95
C THR A 190 2.09 13.90 9.01
N VAL A 191 2.32 15.21 8.96
CA VAL A 191 2.69 16.03 10.12
C VAL A 191 1.46 16.84 10.51
N ALA A 192 1.05 16.71 11.76
CA ALA A 192 -0.11 17.41 12.29
C ALA A 192 0.27 18.22 13.54
N ILE A 193 -0.48 19.29 13.79
CA ILE A 193 -0.35 20.14 14.98
C ILE A 193 -1.63 20.08 15.82
N SER A 194 -1.51 20.15 17.15
CA SER A 194 -2.66 20.24 18.03
C SER A 194 -3.25 21.65 18.01
N LYS A 195 -4.55 21.75 17.76
CA LYS A 195 -5.32 22.99 17.84
C LYS A 195 -5.48 23.50 19.28
N GLU A 196 -5.33 22.61 20.27
CA GLU A 196 -5.38 22.97 21.69
C GLU A 196 -4.06 23.57 22.20
N SER A 197 -3.01 23.58 21.39
CA SER A 197 -1.73 24.17 21.75
C SER A 197 -1.90 25.69 21.98
N PRO A 198 -1.39 26.27 23.10
CA PRO A 198 -1.41 27.73 23.30
C PRO A 198 -0.57 28.47 22.25
N TYR A 199 0.23 27.76 21.47
CA TYR A 199 1.06 28.31 20.40
C TYR A 199 0.45 28.07 19.02
N TYR A 200 -0.77 27.53 18.91
CA TYR A 200 -1.42 27.30 17.65
C TYR A 200 -1.79 28.63 16.99
N THR A 201 -0.99 29.05 16.03
CA THR A 201 -1.18 30.25 15.21
C THR A 201 -0.78 29.96 13.76
N PRO A 202 -1.32 30.71 12.78
CA PRO A 202 -0.90 30.60 11.38
C PRO A 202 0.62 30.76 11.20
N GLU A 203 1.25 31.69 11.93
CA GLU A 203 2.67 31.96 11.83
C GLU A 203 3.51 30.78 12.35
N LEU A 204 3.05 30.06 13.38
CA LEU A 204 3.73 28.83 13.84
C LEU A 204 3.58 27.72 12.80
N ILE A 205 2.39 27.56 12.21
CA ILE A 205 2.14 26.58 11.16
C ILE A 205 3.10 26.81 9.99
N ASP A 206 3.16 28.04 9.46
CA ASP A 206 4.07 28.42 8.39
C ASP A 206 5.53 28.16 8.75
N ALA A 207 5.94 28.50 9.98
CA ALA A 207 7.31 28.28 10.44
C ALA A 207 7.64 26.78 10.53
N LEU A 208 6.72 25.95 11.00
CA LEU A 208 6.91 24.49 11.07
C LEU A 208 6.97 23.88 9.68
N GLN A 209 6.07 24.26 8.76
CA GLN A 209 6.08 23.80 7.37
C GLN A 209 7.42 24.09 6.71
N GLN A 210 7.91 25.33 6.80
CA GLN A 210 9.20 25.73 6.25
C GLN A 210 10.37 24.99 6.93
N CYS A 211 10.30 24.80 8.25
CA CYS A 211 11.33 24.08 8.99
C CYS A 211 11.49 22.64 8.50
N PHE A 212 10.41 21.87 8.41
CA PHE A 212 10.44 20.49 7.93
C PHE A 212 10.92 20.40 6.46
N ILE A 213 10.41 21.27 5.59
CA ILE A 213 10.81 21.33 4.18
C ILE A 213 12.31 21.69 4.06
N ASN A 214 12.82 22.63 4.86
CA ASN A 214 14.22 23.01 4.82
C ASN A 214 15.12 21.89 5.34
N ILE A 215 14.75 21.24 6.47
CA ILE A 215 15.53 20.15 7.06
C ILE A 215 15.63 18.97 6.11
N ILE A 216 14.51 18.52 5.51
CA ILE A 216 14.51 17.35 4.62
C ILE A 216 15.37 17.57 3.36
N ASN A 217 15.64 18.80 2.98
CA ASN A 217 16.48 19.16 1.85
C ASN A 217 18.00 19.20 2.18
N THR A 218 18.40 18.86 3.42
CA THR A 218 19.80 18.69 3.82
C THR A 218 20.19 17.22 3.86
N ASP A 219 21.49 16.91 3.71
CA ASP A 219 21.99 15.53 3.78
C ASP A 219 21.70 14.89 5.14
N GLU A 220 21.83 15.66 6.24
CA GLU A 220 21.52 15.22 7.59
C GLU A 220 20.04 14.96 7.78
N GLY A 221 19.18 15.82 7.22
CA GLY A 221 17.73 15.66 7.23
C GLY A 221 17.30 14.42 6.49
N GLN A 222 17.83 14.18 5.28
CA GLN A 222 17.60 12.96 4.51
C GLN A 222 17.97 11.70 5.31
N ALA A 223 19.15 11.73 5.96
CA ALA A 223 19.59 10.60 6.80
C ALA A 223 18.66 10.32 7.96
N ILE A 224 18.11 11.37 8.63
CA ILE A 224 17.18 11.24 9.75
C ILE A 224 15.82 10.70 9.26
N PHE A 225 15.24 11.31 8.22
CA PHE A 225 13.90 10.97 7.76
C PHE A 225 13.84 9.70 6.90
N SER A 226 15.00 9.17 6.45
CA SER A 226 15.07 7.88 5.76
C SER A 226 14.52 6.71 6.57
N VAL A 227 14.51 6.80 7.92
CA VAL A 227 13.89 5.82 8.82
C VAL A 227 12.41 5.62 8.50
N TYR A 228 11.72 6.67 8.00
CA TYR A 228 10.32 6.64 7.58
C TYR A 228 10.18 6.54 6.07
N SER A 229 11.29 6.39 5.33
CA SER A 229 11.32 6.44 3.86
C SER A 229 10.77 7.76 3.29
N HIS A 230 10.83 8.85 4.06
CA HIS A 230 10.46 10.17 3.58
C HIS A 230 11.63 10.78 2.80
N THR A 231 11.35 11.35 1.63
CA THR A 231 12.34 12.03 0.78
C THR A 231 12.03 13.50 0.60
N GLY A 232 10.87 13.97 1.06
CA GLY A 232 10.46 15.36 1.04
C GLY A 232 9.18 15.57 1.86
N TYR A 233 8.73 16.82 1.89
CA TYR A 233 7.44 17.22 2.44
C TYR A 233 6.75 18.20 1.50
N ALA A 234 5.43 18.06 1.36
CA ALA A 234 4.55 19.01 0.68
C ALA A 234 3.59 19.62 1.71
N ILE A 235 3.25 20.90 1.52
CA ILE A 235 2.20 21.54 2.30
C ILE A 235 0.88 20.82 2.02
N ALA A 236 0.21 20.37 3.09
CA ALA A 236 -1.07 19.71 3.04
C ALA A 236 -2.12 20.56 3.75
N LYS A 237 -3.36 20.38 3.35
CA LYS A 237 -4.54 20.91 4.05
C LYS A 237 -5.23 19.73 4.75
N ASP A 238 -5.84 20.01 5.89
CA ASP A 238 -6.58 18.99 6.65
C ASP A 238 -7.67 18.31 5.79
N SER A 239 -8.34 19.09 4.91
CA SER A 239 -9.35 18.58 3.97
C SER A 239 -8.81 17.60 2.90
N ASP A 240 -7.51 17.56 2.66
CA ASP A 240 -6.91 16.60 1.71
C ASP A 240 -7.09 15.16 2.22
N TYR A 241 -7.35 15.00 3.52
CA TYR A 241 -7.53 13.71 4.19
C TYR A 241 -9.00 13.34 4.46
N ASP A 242 -9.98 14.12 3.98
CA ASP A 242 -11.41 13.82 4.17
C ASP A 242 -11.80 12.49 3.53
N GLY A 243 -11.24 12.15 2.38
CA GLY A 243 -11.41 10.85 1.76
C GLY A 243 -10.91 9.69 2.63
N ALA A 244 -9.76 9.85 3.29
CA ALA A 244 -9.22 8.86 4.20
C ALA A 244 -10.09 8.71 5.47
N ARG A 245 -10.67 9.80 5.98
CA ARG A 245 -11.62 9.78 7.11
C ARG A 245 -12.90 9.03 6.74
N ALA A 246 -13.51 9.39 5.60
CA ALA A 246 -14.69 8.70 5.10
C ALA A 246 -14.44 7.20 4.86
N ALA A 247 -13.24 6.85 4.36
CA ALA A 247 -12.82 5.47 4.18
C ALA A 247 -12.83 4.67 5.48
N LEU A 248 -12.41 5.28 6.58
CA LEU A 248 -12.36 4.63 7.90
C LEU A 248 -13.75 4.42 8.50
N GLU A 249 -14.68 5.36 8.30
CA GLU A 249 -16.08 5.23 8.76
C GLU A 249 -16.80 4.05 8.08
N VAL A 250 -16.44 3.78 6.84
CA VAL A 250 -17.07 2.71 6.04
C VAL A 250 -16.61 1.32 6.48
N VAL A 251 -15.41 1.17 7.04
CA VAL A 251 -14.83 -0.13 7.46
C VAL A 251 -14.91 -0.37 8.97
N SER A 252 -15.32 0.63 9.74
CA SER A 252 -15.60 0.51 11.18
C SER A 252 -17.00 -0.03 11.43
#